data_7cdcafe3c5e84efa88786f577d08a5bc
#
_entry.id   7cdcafe3c5e84efa88786f577d08a5bc
#
_cell.length_a   1.000
_cell.length_b   1.000
_cell.length_c   1.000
_cell.angle_alpha   90.00
_cell.angle_beta   90.00
_cell.angle_gamma   90.00
#
_symmetry.space_group_name_H-M   'P 1'
#
loop_
_entity.id
_entity.type
_entity.pdbx_description
1 polymer ?
#
loop_
_entity_poly.entity_id
_entity_poly.type
_entity_poly.pdbx_seq_one_letter_code
_entity_poly.pdbx_strand_id
1 'polypeptide(L)'
;MYKLAIFEGKEKEIKGIQDPYPEVLNQLTAAEAESIMAFCQNHPIKYKKLTSQLLAFGSVGDFLDDKSYKSCEKYIIGEIKSWLNSDTPVVVIGQHIFKCLSGVAYRMSQDMLSEICCQFIDSQYRRWYRDMFKFIANYIDLRKMSTDSATALVEHINCVLDSEKEREQIKYYPYFLCVLRKQNRALTEKMDKKIAEHLSSFYEGIYKLETTEDENQDMPVFVKEYVERIRKSNETQGKDGFYFENDSREIATVRSILLGKEFKCDADTMDMLISVVSDTILISKEGISTKLDAIALLICIVVKYPEDYMRNKGVYEKLFEQQKTIEVSDNSIISSNIDSISLKIGLQILYTAMGKDVYAEILELMPYIQGDVATTIAVTHLIVEYLEISDNIMFPSKVEAIILQNVLQWLHSEYADIRWIATRILLTMSRNPENYGIVNHQLVNLIDSNSVYIKNLIMRHIHKINGISKETKEYIISKCNKDANYVVRMVCNEVEKDIYEE
;
A
#
# COMPACT_ATOMS: atom_id res chain seq x y z
N MET A 1 3.32 7.38 31.33
CA MET A 1 4.52 8.23 31.17
C MET A 1 5.05 8.19 29.74
N TYR A 2 5.36 7.03 29.19
CA TYR A 2 5.93 6.89 27.83
C TYR A 2 5.05 7.48 26.70
N LYS A 3 3.73 7.23 26.74
CA LYS A 3 2.76 7.77 25.78
C LYS A 3 2.65 9.30 25.80
N LEU A 4 2.86 9.93 26.96
CA LEU A 4 2.84 11.39 27.13
C LEU A 4 4.16 12.05 26.69
N ALA A 5 5.30 11.39 26.88
CA ALA A 5 6.61 11.91 26.49
C ALA A 5 6.72 12.23 24.98
N ILE A 6 5.99 11.47 24.15
CA ILE A 6 5.92 11.65 22.70
C ILE A 6 5.29 13.02 22.37
N PHE A 7 4.21 13.40 23.05
CA PHE A 7 3.49 14.65 22.80
C PHE A 7 4.12 15.85 23.52
N GLU A 8 5.02 15.61 24.46
CA GLU A 8 5.80 16.66 25.14
C GLU A 8 7.00 17.17 24.33
N GLY A 9 7.27 16.61 23.16
CA GLY A 9 8.39 16.98 22.30
C GLY A 9 9.75 16.44 22.78
N LYS A 10 9.74 15.41 23.64
CA LYS A 10 10.93 14.68 24.08
C LYS A 10 11.36 13.60 23.08
N GLU A 11 11.05 13.79 21.82
CA GLU A 11 11.42 12.89 20.70
C GLU A 11 12.93 12.58 20.67
N LYS A 12 13.76 13.49 21.19
CA LYS A 12 15.22 13.29 21.22
C LYS A 12 15.68 12.19 22.17
N GLU A 13 14.90 11.89 23.22
CA GLU A 13 15.23 10.86 24.19
C GLU A 13 14.80 9.45 23.71
N ILE A 14 13.94 9.40 22.68
CA ILE A 14 13.39 8.15 22.14
C ILE A 14 14.10 7.71 20.85
N LYS A 15 15.11 8.44 20.40
CA LYS A 15 15.85 8.25 19.12
C LYS A 15 16.60 6.92 18.95
N GLY A 16 16.45 5.98 19.84
CA GLY A 16 17.01 4.62 19.67
C GLY A 16 15.96 3.56 19.35
N ILE A 17 14.67 3.92 19.33
CA ILE A 17 13.57 2.99 19.09
C ILE A 17 12.97 3.37 17.74
N GLN A 18 13.23 2.57 16.72
CA GLN A 18 12.62 2.74 15.40
C GLN A 18 11.09 2.62 15.54
N ASP A 19 10.45 3.77 15.45
CA ASP A 19 9.01 3.99 15.35
C ASP A 19 8.09 3.02 16.13
N PRO A 20 8.15 3.00 17.48
CA PRO A 20 7.19 2.23 18.28
C PRO A 20 5.80 2.90 18.31
N TYR A 21 5.66 3.99 17.56
CA TYR A 21 4.51 4.88 17.53
C TYR A 21 3.19 4.19 17.23
N PRO A 22 3.05 3.35 16.16
CA PRO A 22 1.79 2.73 15.87
C PRO A 22 1.34 1.74 16.95
N GLU A 23 2.27 1.02 17.56
CA GLU A 23 1.92 -0.07 18.48
C GLU A 23 1.54 0.40 19.88
N VAL A 24 2.29 1.36 20.42
CA VAL A 24 1.94 1.95 21.71
C VAL A 24 0.58 2.63 21.66
N LEU A 25 0.25 3.26 20.53
CA LEU A 25 -1.05 3.89 20.31
C LEU A 25 -2.16 2.87 20.06
N ASN A 26 -1.88 1.73 19.45
CA ASN A 26 -2.87 0.67 19.21
C ASN A 26 -3.39 -0.01 20.49
N GLN A 27 -2.75 0.24 21.63
CA GLN A 27 -3.13 -0.30 22.94
C GLN A 27 -3.86 0.72 23.84
N LEU A 28 -4.29 1.86 23.30
CA LEU A 28 -4.94 2.90 24.08
C LEU A 28 -6.33 2.50 24.54
N THR A 29 -6.64 2.87 25.77
CA THR A 29 -8.01 2.94 26.26
C THR A 29 -8.62 4.31 25.95
N ALA A 30 -9.95 4.42 25.95
CA ALA A 30 -10.63 5.70 25.76
C ALA A 30 -10.18 6.77 26.77
N ALA A 31 -10.01 6.40 28.04
CA ALA A 31 -9.55 7.31 29.11
C ALA A 31 -8.12 7.83 28.87
N GLU A 32 -7.21 6.98 28.38
CA GLU A 32 -5.86 7.42 28.00
C GLU A 32 -5.89 8.35 26.78
N ALA A 33 -6.73 8.07 25.77
CA ALA A 33 -6.91 8.93 24.60
C ALA A 33 -7.45 10.31 25.02
N GLU A 34 -8.44 10.38 25.89
CA GLU A 34 -8.96 11.61 26.46
C GLU A 34 -7.89 12.40 27.23
N SER A 35 -7.08 11.72 28.04
CA SER A 35 -6.00 12.34 28.78
C SER A 35 -4.94 12.95 27.87
N ILE A 36 -4.60 12.28 26.75
CA ILE A 36 -3.67 12.79 25.74
C ILE A 36 -4.26 14.03 25.07
N MET A 37 -5.53 14.01 24.68
CA MET A 37 -6.18 15.16 24.06
C MET A 37 -6.27 16.35 24.99
N ALA A 38 -6.68 16.15 26.25
CA ALA A 38 -6.75 17.18 27.26
C ALA A 38 -5.37 17.84 27.51
N PHE A 39 -4.32 17.01 27.59
CA PHE A 39 -2.94 17.51 27.73
C PHE A 39 -2.54 18.41 26.56
N CYS A 40 -2.76 17.96 25.30
CA CYS A 40 -2.41 18.72 24.12
C CYS A 40 -3.21 20.03 23.97
N GLN A 41 -4.49 20.03 24.37
CA GLN A 41 -5.33 21.22 24.35
C GLN A 41 -4.86 22.29 25.34
N ASN A 42 -4.35 21.90 26.48
CA ASN A 42 -3.94 22.80 27.56
C ASN A 42 -2.47 23.26 27.47
N HIS A 43 -1.70 22.77 26.51
CA HIS A 43 -0.27 23.07 26.41
C HIS A 43 -0.01 24.49 25.87
N PRO A 44 0.86 25.33 26.49
CA PRO A 44 0.95 26.77 26.18
C PRO A 44 1.76 27.15 24.93
N ILE A 45 2.37 26.22 24.22
CA ILE A 45 3.30 26.52 23.11
C ILE A 45 2.55 26.72 21.80
N LYS A 46 2.39 27.98 21.35
CA LYS A 46 1.50 28.38 20.24
C LYS A 46 1.60 27.57 18.93
N TYR A 47 2.75 27.56 18.24
CA TYR A 47 2.85 26.86 16.95
C TYR A 47 3.06 25.34 17.10
N LYS A 48 3.74 24.91 18.14
CA LYS A 48 3.86 23.51 18.52
C LYS A 48 2.54 22.97 19.07
N LYS A 49 1.69 23.84 19.62
CA LYS A 49 0.38 23.46 20.14
C LYS A 49 -0.51 22.87 19.05
N LEU A 50 -0.73 23.58 17.94
CA LEU A 50 -1.60 23.07 16.87
C LEU A 50 -1.02 21.80 16.23
N THR A 51 0.28 21.74 15.97
CA THR A 51 0.93 20.52 15.45
C THR A 51 0.74 19.36 16.39
N SER A 52 0.96 19.54 17.70
CA SER A 52 0.77 18.48 18.70
C SER A 52 -0.69 18.02 18.81
N GLN A 53 -1.63 18.97 18.71
CA GLN A 53 -3.06 18.68 18.72
C GLN A 53 -3.50 17.88 17.47
N LEU A 54 -3.01 18.28 16.28
CA LEU A 54 -3.27 17.57 15.04
C LEU A 54 -2.72 16.14 15.09
N LEU A 55 -1.46 15.97 15.52
CA LEU A 55 -0.85 14.67 15.67
C LEU A 55 -1.58 13.80 16.70
N ALA A 56 -1.93 14.39 17.86
CA ALA A 56 -2.68 13.69 18.89
C ALA A 56 -4.05 13.22 18.37
N PHE A 57 -4.84 14.14 17.79
CA PHE A 57 -6.18 13.80 17.31
C PHE A 57 -6.15 12.75 16.19
N GLY A 58 -5.24 12.89 15.21
CA GLY A 58 -5.07 11.90 14.16
C GLY A 58 -4.61 10.52 14.66
N SER A 59 -3.90 10.47 15.79
CA SER A 59 -3.37 9.21 16.33
C SER A 59 -4.31 8.54 17.33
N VAL A 60 -5.07 9.30 18.12
CA VAL A 60 -5.89 8.75 19.21
C VAL A 60 -7.38 8.98 19.02
N GLY A 61 -7.80 9.74 18.03
CA GLY A 61 -9.20 10.08 17.80
C GLY A 61 -10.14 8.87 17.67
N ASP A 62 -9.65 7.79 17.05
CA ASP A 62 -10.43 6.56 16.88
C ASP A 62 -10.64 5.77 18.18
N PHE A 63 -9.90 6.10 19.25
CA PHE A 63 -10.06 5.52 20.58
C PHE A 63 -10.97 6.33 21.51
N LEU A 64 -11.30 7.56 21.17
CA LEU A 64 -12.22 8.39 21.94
C LEU A 64 -13.65 7.83 21.88
N ASP A 65 -14.41 7.99 22.95
CA ASP A 65 -15.85 7.79 22.87
C ASP A 65 -16.52 8.83 21.95
N ASP A 66 -17.77 8.61 21.55
CA ASP A 66 -18.44 9.45 20.54
C ASP A 66 -18.62 10.90 21.02
N LYS A 67 -18.82 11.14 22.30
CA LYS A 67 -19.00 12.46 22.87
C LYS A 67 -17.69 13.24 22.89
N SER A 68 -16.63 12.60 23.39
CA SER A 68 -15.29 13.16 23.45
C SER A 68 -14.74 13.41 22.04
N TYR A 69 -14.98 12.45 21.11
CA TYR A 69 -14.60 12.59 19.71
C TYR A 69 -15.25 13.83 19.08
N LYS A 70 -16.56 13.98 19.18
CA LYS A 70 -17.29 15.12 18.59
C LYS A 70 -16.84 16.48 19.16
N SER A 71 -16.52 16.53 20.44
CA SER A 71 -15.95 17.71 21.07
C SER A 71 -14.57 18.07 20.52
N CYS A 72 -13.69 17.06 20.40
CA CYS A 72 -12.35 17.23 19.84
C CYS A 72 -12.38 17.56 18.35
N GLU A 73 -13.23 16.88 17.57
CA GLU A 73 -13.45 17.14 16.13
C GLU A 73 -13.81 18.61 15.91
N LYS A 74 -14.84 19.10 16.60
CA LYS A 74 -15.30 20.50 16.48
C LYS A 74 -14.17 21.49 16.79
N TYR A 75 -13.42 21.23 17.84
CA TYR A 75 -12.30 22.07 18.23
C TYR A 75 -11.17 22.07 17.19
N ILE A 76 -10.71 20.87 16.76
CA ILE A 76 -9.60 20.72 15.81
C ILE A 76 -9.97 21.31 14.43
N ILE A 77 -11.20 21.10 13.96
CA ILE A 77 -11.67 21.68 12.70
C ILE A 77 -11.70 23.22 12.80
N GLY A 78 -12.14 23.77 13.93
CA GLY A 78 -12.06 25.21 14.19
C GLY A 78 -10.63 25.75 14.09
N GLU A 79 -9.67 25.06 14.69
CA GLU A 79 -8.25 25.45 14.64
C GLU A 79 -7.67 25.33 13.20
N ILE A 80 -8.02 24.29 12.44
CA ILE A 80 -7.62 24.12 11.03
C ILE A 80 -8.16 25.29 10.19
N LYS A 81 -9.46 25.60 10.30
CA LYS A 81 -10.09 26.70 9.58
C LYS A 81 -9.49 28.07 9.96
N SER A 82 -9.22 28.30 11.23
CA SER A 82 -8.53 29.50 11.70
C SER A 82 -7.13 29.63 11.10
N TRP A 83 -6.39 28.53 11.03
CA TRP A 83 -5.06 28.51 10.41
C TRP A 83 -5.12 28.77 8.89
N LEU A 84 -6.06 28.14 8.18
CA LEU A 84 -6.25 28.35 6.73
C LEU A 84 -6.54 29.83 6.38
N ASN A 85 -7.23 30.53 7.26
CA ASN A 85 -7.58 31.94 7.10
C ASN A 85 -6.54 32.91 7.68
N SER A 86 -5.39 32.45 8.15
CA SER A 86 -4.38 33.34 8.77
C SER A 86 -3.45 33.97 7.73
N ASP A 87 -3.08 35.21 7.96
CA ASP A 87 -2.15 35.96 7.08
C ASP A 87 -0.69 35.52 7.22
N THR A 88 -0.35 34.85 8.30
CA THR A 88 1.02 34.39 8.59
C THR A 88 1.10 32.91 8.81
N PRO A 89 1.17 32.15 7.71
CA PRO A 89 1.12 30.68 7.78
C PRO A 89 2.43 30.06 8.28
N VAL A 90 2.33 29.24 9.29
CA VAL A 90 3.42 28.33 9.65
C VAL A 90 3.35 27.13 8.72
N VAL A 91 4.18 27.14 7.72
CA VAL A 91 4.19 26.21 6.57
C VAL A 91 4.17 24.72 6.95
N VAL A 92 4.77 24.34 8.06
CA VAL A 92 4.86 22.95 8.54
C VAL A 92 3.50 22.37 8.94
N ILE A 93 2.53 23.22 9.28
CA ILE A 93 1.20 22.76 9.75
C ILE A 93 0.41 22.11 8.63
N GLY A 94 0.51 22.57 7.38
CA GLY A 94 -0.22 22.01 6.25
C GLY A 94 0.00 20.51 6.04
N GLN A 95 1.23 20.05 6.23
CA GLN A 95 1.56 18.62 6.17
C GLN A 95 0.85 17.80 7.27
N HIS A 96 0.77 18.37 8.46
CA HIS A 96 0.15 17.70 9.61
C HIS A 96 -1.38 17.66 9.53
N ILE A 97 -2.02 18.58 8.80
CA ILE A 97 -3.47 18.58 8.59
C ILE A 97 -3.92 17.28 7.92
N PHE A 98 -3.37 16.94 6.76
CA PHE A 98 -3.80 15.75 6.04
C PHE A 98 -3.37 14.45 6.73
N LYS A 99 -2.23 14.45 7.44
CA LYS A 99 -1.85 13.33 8.32
C LYS A 99 -2.85 13.15 9.47
N CYS A 100 -3.29 14.22 10.08
CA CYS A 100 -4.33 14.20 11.11
C CYS A 100 -5.65 13.68 10.56
N LEU A 101 -6.13 14.27 9.46
CA LEU A 101 -7.41 13.90 8.85
C LEU A 101 -7.41 12.43 8.41
N SER A 102 -6.30 11.91 7.88
CA SER A 102 -6.18 10.50 7.51
C SER A 102 -6.38 9.55 8.69
N GLY A 103 -5.95 9.95 9.89
CA GLY A 103 -6.09 9.13 11.10
C GLY A 103 -7.53 9.01 11.62
N VAL A 104 -8.42 9.93 11.23
CA VAL A 104 -9.82 9.99 11.73
C VAL A 104 -10.86 10.07 10.61
N ALA A 105 -10.43 9.91 9.36
CA ALA A 105 -11.27 10.11 8.18
C ALA A 105 -12.56 9.27 8.18
N TYR A 106 -12.49 8.05 8.71
CA TYR A 106 -13.64 7.14 8.76
C TYR A 106 -14.74 7.57 9.74
N ARG A 107 -14.42 8.45 10.70
CA ARG A 107 -15.39 9.02 11.67
C ARG A 107 -15.93 10.38 11.25
N MET A 108 -15.26 11.07 10.33
CA MET A 108 -15.66 12.40 9.87
C MET A 108 -16.71 12.31 8.76
N SER A 109 -17.60 13.31 8.68
CA SER A 109 -18.50 13.39 7.54
C SER A 109 -17.74 13.75 6.26
N GLN A 110 -18.16 13.17 5.14
CA GLN A 110 -17.56 13.44 3.85
C GLN A 110 -17.71 14.90 3.41
N ASP A 111 -18.84 15.53 3.76
CA ASP A 111 -19.07 16.96 3.50
C ASP A 111 -18.05 17.86 4.23
N MET A 112 -17.72 17.54 5.48
CA MET A 112 -16.72 18.27 6.24
C MET A 112 -15.31 18.07 5.67
N LEU A 113 -14.96 16.86 5.27
CA LEU A 113 -13.67 16.58 4.62
C LEU A 113 -13.56 17.32 3.30
N SER A 114 -14.63 17.36 2.50
CA SER A 114 -14.72 18.12 1.26
C SER A 114 -14.53 19.63 1.51
N GLU A 115 -15.21 20.19 2.50
CA GLU A 115 -15.08 21.60 2.85
C GLU A 115 -13.64 21.99 3.19
N ILE A 116 -12.93 21.17 3.97
CA ILE A 116 -11.52 21.41 4.32
C ILE A 116 -10.64 21.36 3.07
N CYS A 117 -10.86 20.39 2.17
CA CYS A 117 -10.12 20.31 0.91
C CYS A 117 -10.35 21.54 0.03
N CYS A 118 -11.59 22.00 -0.12
CA CYS A 118 -11.92 23.20 -0.87
C CYS A 118 -11.23 24.46 -0.27
N GLN A 119 -11.35 24.66 1.05
CA GLN A 119 -10.66 25.77 1.72
C GLN A 119 -9.13 25.71 1.58
N PHE A 120 -8.57 24.50 1.56
CA PHE A 120 -7.14 24.32 1.33
C PHE A 120 -6.74 24.68 -0.10
N ILE A 121 -7.54 24.30 -1.11
CA ILE A 121 -7.34 24.69 -2.51
C ILE A 121 -7.36 26.21 -2.68
N ASP A 122 -8.30 26.89 -2.03
CA ASP A 122 -8.43 28.36 -2.09
C ASP A 122 -7.31 29.09 -1.33
N SER A 123 -6.61 28.38 -0.47
CA SER A 123 -5.54 28.96 0.34
C SER A 123 -4.25 29.15 -0.45
N GLN A 124 -3.33 29.93 0.11
CA GLN A 124 -1.98 30.14 -0.45
C GLN A 124 -1.02 28.95 -0.20
N TYR A 125 -1.50 27.86 0.39
CA TYR A 125 -0.65 26.71 0.81
C TYR A 125 -0.47 25.64 -0.25
N ARG A 126 -0.44 25.98 -1.50
CA ARG A 126 -0.43 25.14 -2.71
C ARG A 126 0.66 24.08 -2.75
N ARG A 127 1.77 24.26 -2.06
CA ARG A 127 2.86 23.28 -2.03
C ARG A 127 2.50 21.94 -1.36
N TRP A 128 1.39 21.89 -0.62
CA TRP A 128 0.90 20.69 0.04
C TRP A 128 -0.18 19.94 -0.76
N TYR A 129 -0.42 20.34 -1.98
CA TYR A 129 -1.40 19.66 -2.85
C TYR A 129 -1.14 18.17 -2.98
N ARG A 130 0.12 17.74 -2.98
CA ARG A 130 0.47 16.31 -3.00
C ARG A 130 -0.21 15.52 -1.89
N ASP A 131 -0.12 16.00 -0.65
CA ASP A 131 -0.66 15.31 0.51
C ASP A 131 -2.19 15.36 0.50
N MET A 132 -2.77 16.48 0.06
CA MET A 132 -4.20 16.63 -0.15
C MET A 132 -4.73 15.67 -1.21
N PHE A 133 -4.07 15.54 -2.36
CA PHE A 133 -4.52 14.64 -3.42
C PHE A 133 -4.42 13.17 -3.03
N LYS A 134 -3.37 12.79 -2.29
CA LYS A 134 -3.30 11.46 -1.68
C LYS A 134 -4.42 11.22 -0.69
N PHE A 135 -4.75 12.22 0.11
CA PHE A 135 -5.86 12.15 1.05
C PHE A 135 -7.19 11.98 0.31
N ILE A 136 -7.44 12.79 -0.73
CA ILE A 136 -8.66 12.68 -1.57
C ILE A 136 -8.77 11.28 -2.16
N ALA A 137 -7.71 10.74 -2.76
CA ALA A 137 -7.74 9.40 -3.37
C ALA A 137 -8.09 8.28 -2.38
N ASN A 138 -7.64 8.40 -1.13
CA ASN A 138 -7.78 7.32 -0.16
C ASN A 138 -9.03 7.42 0.73
N TYR A 139 -9.57 8.64 0.95
CA TYR A 139 -10.56 8.86 1.99
C TYR A 139 -11.82 9.61 1.54
N ILE A 140 -11.80 10.22 0.34
CA ILE A 140 -12.96 10.94 -0.19
C ILE A 140 -13.85 9.99 -1.00
N ASP A 141 -15.14 10.00 -0.68
CA ASP A 141 -16.16 9.26 -1.41
C ASP A 141 -17.31 10.21 -1.83
N LEU A 142 -17.29 10.65 -3.09
CA LEU A 142 -18.29 11.56 -3.66
C LEU A 142 -19.73 11.02 -3.53
N ARG A 143 -19.90 9.70 -3.45
CA ARG A 143 -21.22 9.05 -3.33
C ARG A 143 -21.85 9.22 -1.94
N LYS A 144 -21.01 9.51 -0.93
CA LYS A 144 -21.40 9.71 0.47
C LYS A 144 -21.52 11.18 0.85
N MET A 145 -21.36 12.09 -0.12
CA MET A 145 -21.48 13.54 0.07
C MET A 145 -22.87 14.05 -0.33
N SER A 146 -23.21 15.23 0.16
CA SER A 146 -24.27 16.03 -0.44
C SER A 146 -23.85 16.44 -1.86
N THR A 147 -24.83 16.59 -2.76
CA THR A 147 -24.59 17.00 -4.15
C THR A 147 -23.80 18.31 -4.22
N ASP A 148 -24.13 19.27 -3.33
CA ASP A 148 -23.49 20.57 -3.29
C ASP A 148 -22.01 20.45 -2.89
N SER A 149 -21.68 19.67 -1.87
CA SER A 149 -20.31 19.43 -1.42
C SER A 149 -19.46 18.70 -2.47
N ALA A 150 -20.04 17.68 -3.13
CA ALA A 150 -19.36 16.95 -4.20
C ALA A 150 -19.10 17.86 -5.40
N THR A 151 -20.07 18.67 -5.82
CA THR A 151 -19.94 19.64 -6.90
C THR A 151 -18.86 20.70 -6.59
N ALA A 152 -18.90 21.27 -5.39
CA ALA A 152 -17.94 22.27 -4.96
C ALA A 152 -16.50 21.71 -4.99
N LEU A 153 -16.27 20.49 -4.48
CA LEU A 153 -14.95 19.86 -4.50
C LEU A 153 -14.43 19.68 -5.92
N VAL A 154 -15.26 19.16 -6.83
CA VAL A 154 -14.87 18.91 -8.22
C VAL A 154 -14.61 20.23 -8.96
N GLU A 155 -15.39 21.28 -8.69
CA GLU A 155 -15.15 22.61 -9.26
C GLU A 155 -13.82 23.22 -8.77
N HIS A 156 -13.50 23.12 -7.50
CA HIS A 156 -12.21 23.57 -6.97
C HIS A 156 -11.03 22.82 -7.58
N ILE A 157 -11.15 21.50 -7.74
CA ILE A 157 -10.12 20.69 -8.44
C ILE A 157 -9.99 21.15 -9.90
N ASN A 158 -11.10 21.43 -10.60
CA ASN A 158 -11.06 21.92 -11.96
C ASN A 158 -10.34 23.28 -12.07
N CYS A 159 -10.51 24.17 -11.09
CA CYS A 159 -9.77 25.45 -11.04
C CYS A 159 -8.26 25.23 -10.88
N VAL A 160 -7.85 24.25 -10.09
CA VAL A 160 -6.43 23.85 -9.96
C VAL A 160 -5.89 23.35 -11.30
N LEU A 161 -6.67 22.53 -12.02
CA LEU A 161 -6.29 22.01 -13.34
C LEU A 161 -6.16 23.12 -14.41
N ASP A 162 -6.85 24.25 -14.26
CA ASP A 162 -6.74 25.39 -15.16
C ASP A 162 -5.44 26.20 -14.97
N SER A 163 -4.78 26.06 -13.86
CA SER A 163 -3.54 26.79 -13.55
C SER A 163 -2.33 26.04 -14.12
N GLU A 164 -1.62 26.63 -15.07
CA GLU A 164 -0.44 26.04 -15.71
C GLU A 164 0.65 25.65 -14.71
N LYS A 165 0.90 26.49 -13.71
CA LYS A 165 1.89 26.25 -12.66
C LYS A 165 1.50 25.08 -11.75
N GLU A 166 0.24 24.85 -11.53
CA GLU A 166 -0.30 23.85 -10.62
C GLU A 166 -0.48 22.51 -11.32
N ARG A 167 -0.77 22.51 -12.64
CA ARG A 167 -0.80 21.32 -13.48
C ARG A 167 0.50 20.52 -13.43
N GLU A 168 1.65 21.19 -13.38
CA GLU A 168 2.95 20.55 -13.23
C GLU A 168 3.05 19.70 -11.96
N GLN A 169 2.34 20.04 -10.90
CA GLN A 169 2.28 19.23 -9.68
C GLN A 169 1.30 18.07 -9.78
N ILE A 170 0.25 18.24 -10.56
CA ILE A 170 -0.84 17.24 -10.70
C ILE A 170 -0.46 16.12 -11.66
N LYS A 171 0.40 16.38 -12.66
CA LYS A 171 0.82 15.36 -13.63
C LYS A 171 1.36 14.07 -13.01
N TYR A 172 1.77 14.13 -11.73
CA TYR A 172 2.23 12.97 -10.98
C TYR A 172 1.11 12.24 -10.19
N TYR A 173 -0.14 12.73 -10.26
CA TYR A 173 -1.25 12.21 -9.46
C TYR A 173 -2.52 11.89 -10.25
N PRO A 174 -2.44 11.30 -11.46
CA PRO A 174 -3.64 10.99 -12.24
C PRO A 174 -4.54 9.98 -11.51
N TYR A 175 -3.96 9.12 -10.67
CA TYR A 175 -4.68 8.09 -9.93
C TYR A 175 -5.84 8.63 -9.08
N PHE A 176 -5.66 9.76 -8.37
CA PHE A 176 -6.73 10.30 -7.55
C PHE A 176 -7.93 10.77 -8.39
N LEU A 177 -7.66 11.28 -9.59
CA LEU A 177 -8.69 11.71 -10.54
C LEU A 177 -9.50 10.52 -11.07
N CYS A 178 -8.82 9.41 -11.33
CA CYS A 178 -9.48 8.15 -11.70
C CYS A 178 -10.41 7.66 -10.60
N VAL A 179 -9.99 7.75 -9.32
CA VAL A 179 -10.82 7.37 -8.18
C VAL A 179 -12.10 8.23 -8.13
N LEU A 180 -11.99 9.54 -8.26
CA LEU A 180 -13.17 10.43 -8.26
C LEU A 180 -14.10 10.15 -9.44
N ARG A 181 -13.55 9.88 -10.63
CA ARG A 181 -14.35 9.55 -11.81
C ARG A 181 -15.14 8.25 -11.64
N LYS A 182 -14.53 7.20 -11.11
CA LYS A 182 -15.22 5.94 -10.80
C LYS A 182 -16.40 6.15 -9.83
N GLN A 183 -16.29 7.13 -8.93
CA GLN A 183 -17.34 7.44 -7.98
C GLN A 183 -18.51 8.22 -8.60
N ASN A 184 -18.23 9.17 -9.49
CA ASN A 184 -19.26 10.00 -10.14
C ASN A 184 -18.80 10.55 -11.49
N ARG A 185 -19.05 9.81 -12.56
CA ARG A 185 -18.64 10.14 -13.93
C ARG A 185 -19.28 11.44 -14.46
N ALA A 186 -20.57 11.64 -14.21
CA ALA A 186 -21.26 12.82 -14.71
C ALA A 186 -20.70 14.12 -14.13
N LEU A 187 -20.36 14.10 -12.85
CA LEU A 187 -19.78 15.26 -12.17
C LEU A 187 -18.34 15.56 -12.61
N THR A 188 -17.60 14.53 -12.96
CA THR A 188 -16.17 14.64 -13.30
C THR A 188 -15.88 14.82 -14.80
N GLU A 189 -16.89 14.90 -15.66
CA GLU A 189 -16.72 14.99 -17.13
C GLU A 189 -15.81 16.14 -17.58
N LYS A 190 -15.91 17.32 -16.93
CA LYS A 190 -15.03 18.47 -17.23
C LYS A 190 -13.58 18.18 -16.86
N MET A 191 -13.37 17.46 -15.75
CA MET A 191 -12.05 17.02 -15.30
C MET A 191 -11.40 16.12 -16.36
N ASP A 192 -12.17 15.19 -16.94
CA ASP A 192 -11.70 14.24 -17.93
C ASP A 192 -11.07 14.94 -19.14
N LYS A 193 -11.74 15.96 -19.67
CA LYS A 193 -11.25 16.74 -20.81
C LYS A 193 -9.93 17.43 -20.50
N LYS A 194 -9.84 18.07 -19.31
CA LYS A 194 -8.63 18.80 -18.91
C LYS A 194 -7.44 17.88 -18.66
N ILE A 195 -7.71 16.70 -18.11
CA ILE A 195 -6.67 15.70 -17.86
C ILE A 195 -6.12 15.15 -19.18
N ALA A 196 -7.00 14.78 -20.11
CA ALA A 196 -6.59 14.28 -21.42
C ALA A 196 -5.70 15.26 -22.19
N GLU A 197 -5.88 16.58 -21.99
CA GLU A 197 -5.08 17.62 -22.67
C GLU A 197 -3.67 17.78 -22.08
N HIS A 198 -3.40 17.30 -20.86
CA HIS A 198 -2.21 17.68 -20.08
C HIS A 198 -1.40 16.52 -19.52
N LEU A 199 -1.89 15.29 -19.59
CA LEU A 199 -1.14 14.13 -19.11
C LEU A 199 -0.03 13.76 -20.11
N SER A 200 1.12 13.33 -19.59
CA SER A 200 2.09 12.62 -20.42
C SER A 200 1.47 11.31 -20.94
N SER A 201 1.92 10.81 -22.07
CA SER A 201 1.39 9.60 -22.72
C SER A 201 1.26 8.40 -21.78
N PHE A 202 2.17 8.27 -20.83
CA PHE A 202 2.14 7.22 -19.82
C PHE A 202 0.95 7.37 -18.85
N TYR A 203 0.77 8.56 -18.27
CA TYR A 203 -0.33 8.81 -17.34
C TYR A 203 -1.68 8.90 -18.05
N GLU A 204 -1.70 9.33 -19.30
CA GLU A 204 -2.88 9.25 -20.17
C GLU A 204 -3.31 7.80 -20.36
N GLY A 205 -2.37 6.87 -20.59
CA GLY A 205 -2.62 5.44 -20.66
C GLY A 205 -3.23 4.88 -19.38
N ILE A 206 -2.64 5.17 -18.21
CA ILE A 206 -3.20 4.73 -16.91
C ILE A 206 -4.60 5.31 -16.72
N TYR A 207 -4.81 6.58 -17.03
CA TYR A 207 -6.10 7.23 -16.90
C TYR A 207 -7.15 6.59 -17.80
N LYS A 208 -6.83 6.29 -19.04
CA LYS A 208 -7.71 5.58 -19.98
C LYS A 208 -8.06 4.20 -19.46
N LEU A 209 -7.08 3.41 -19.01
CA LEU A 209 -7.30 2.09 -18.44
C LEU A 209 -8.27 2.10 -17.25
N GLU A 210 -8.12 3.09 -16.38
CA GLU A 210 -8.94 3.19 -15.18
C GLU A 210 -10.34 3.76 -15.43
N THR A 211 -10.58 4.34 -16.62
CA THR A 211 -11.77 5.15 -16.91
C THR A 211 -12.64 4.66 -18.08
N THR A 212 -12.15 3.76 -18.91
CA THR A 212 -12.93 3.20 -20.03
C THR A 212 -13.87 2.09 -19.56
N GLU A 213 -15.10 2.09 -20.12
CA GLU A 213 -16.06 0.99 -19.94
C GLU A 213 -15.64 -0.26 -20.72
N ASP A 214 -14.81 -0.07 -21.76
CA ASP A 214 -14.25 -1.12 -22.60
C ASP A 214 -12.79 -1.36 -22.17
N GLU A 215 -12.64 -1.89 -20.95
CA GLU A 215 -11.33 -2.22 -20.35
C GLU A 215 -10.44 -3.07 -21.28
N ASN A 216 -11.05 -3.72 -22.28
CA ASN A 216 -10.39 -4.69 -23.16
C ASN A 216 -9.69 -4.08 -24.38
N GLN A 217 -10.01 -2.85 -24.82
CA GLN A 217 -9.44 -2.29 -26.05
C GLN A 217 -8.15 -1.49 -25.82
N ASP A 218 -8.04 -0.79 -24.70
CA ASP A 218 -6.91 0.12 -24.45
C ASP A 218 -5.75 -0.53 -23.67
N MET A 219 -6.00 -1.64 -22.96
CA MET A 219 -4.98 -2.36 -22.18
C MET A 219 -3.81 -2.90 -23.02
N PRO A 220 -4.06 -3.57 -24.19
CA PRO A 220 -2.97 -4.02 -25.03
C PRO A 220 -2.10 -2.88 -25.56
N VAL A 221 -2.71 -1.74 -25.89
CA VAL A 221 -1.99 -0.53 -26.35
C VAL A 221 -1.08 0.01 -25.26
N PHE A 222 -1.57 0.09 -24.03
CA PHE A 222 -0.76 0.54 -22.90
C PHE A 222 0.44 -0.38 -22.64
N VAL A 223 0.25 -1.70 -22.64
CA VAL A 223 1.34 -2.66 -22.47
C VAL A 223 2.37 -2.52 -23.59
N LYS A 224 1.93 -2.35 -24.82
CA LYS A 224 2.80 -2.14 -25.98
C LYS A 224 3.62 -0.84 -25.86
N GLU A 225 2.99 0.27 -25.51
CA GLU A 225 3.68 1.56 -25.29
C GLU A 225 4.69 1.46 -24.14
N TYR A 226 4.33 0.76 -23.05
CA TYR A 226 5.24 0.49 -21.95
C TYR A 226 6.48 -0.27 -22.42
N VAL A 227 6.28 -1.39 -23.13
CA VAL A 227 7.37 -2.23 -23.66
C VAL A 227 8.32 -1.44 -24.56
N GLU A 228 7.75 -0.66 -25.50
CA GLU A 228 8.56 0.17 -26.43
C GLU A 228 9.37 1.24 -25.66
N ARG A 229 8.79 1.84 -24.62
CA ARG A 229 9.47 2.86 -23.83
C ARG A 229 10.63 2.26 -23.02
N ILE A 230 10.42 1.11 -22.35
CA ILE A 230 11.48 0.42 -21.62
C ILE A 230 12.58 -0.05 -22.56
N ARG A 231 12.23 -0.60 -23.73
CA ARG A 231 13.22 -0.98 -24.73
C ARG A 231 14.09 0.20 -25.14
N LYS A 232 13.50 1.35 -25.44
CA LYS A 232 14.25 2.58 -25.78
C LYS A 232 15.13 3.04 -24.61
N SER A 233 14.64 2.96 -23.36
CA SER A 233 15.41 3.27 -22.17
C SER A 233 16.63 2.36 -22.06
N ASN A 234 16.46 1.06 -22.22
CA ASN A 234 17.53 0.08 -22.15
C ASN A 234 18.59 0.30 -23.27
N GLU A 235 18.17 0.66 -24.49
CA GLU A 235 19.04 0.95 -25.62
C GLU A 235 19.85 2.25 -25.43
N THR A 236 19.32 3.23 -24.72
CA THR A 236 19.97 4.54 -24.49
C THR A 236 20.87 4.59 -23.26
N GLN A 237 20.72 3.68 -22.32
CA GLN A 237 21.50 3.63 -21.07
C GLN A 237 23.03 3.53 -21.25
N GLY A 238 23.51 3.24 -22.44
CA GLY A 238 24.94 3.18 -22.73
C GLY A 238 25.57 4.48 -23.24
N LYS A 239 24.80 5.50 -23.63
CA LYS A 239 25.31 6.63 -24.45
C LYS A 239 25.38 7.99 -23.76
N ASP A 240 24.45 8.35 -22.87
CA ASP A 240 24.35 9.73 -22.40
C ASP A 240 24.32 9.95 -20.88
N GLY A 241 24.56 8.96 -20.04
CA GLY A 241 24.63 9.12 -18.57
C GLY A 241 23.32 9.52 -17.88
N PHE A 242 22.24 9.71 -18.60
CA PHE A 242 20.90 9.93 -18.08
C PHE A 242 20.19 8.59 -17.88
N TYR A 243 19.93 8.26 -16.63
CA TYR A 243 19.16 7.09 -16.25
C TYR A 243 17.70 7.49 -16.14
N PHE A 244 16.85 6.92 -16.99
CA PHE A 244 15.45 6.73 -16.62
C PHE A 244 15.42 5.47 -15.76
N GLU A 245 15.35 5.61 -14.45
CA GLU A 245 14.98 4.50 -13.58
C GLU A 245 13.64 3.96 -14.06
N ASN A 246 13.57 2.67 -14.38
CA ASN A 246 12.30 2.01 -14.60
C ASN A 246 11.51 2.18 -13.33
N ASP A 247 10.37 2.89 -13.38
CA ASP A 247 9.56 3.09 -12.19
C ASP A 247 8.92 1.75 -11.81
N SER A 248 9.25 1.23 -10.63
CA SER A 248 8.64 0.00 -10.08
C SER A 248 7.10 0.04 -10.16
N ARG A 249 6.49 1.23 -10.08
CA ARG A 249 5.06 1.43 -10.23
C ARG A 249 4.54 1.06 -11.63
N GLU A 250 5.32 1.30 -12.67
CA GLU A 250 4.94 0.95 -14.03
C GLU A 250 4.87 -0.56 -14.20
N ILE A 251 5.88 -1.27 -13.68
CA ILE A 251 5.92 -2.73 -13.69
C ILE A 251 4.74 -3.29 -12.89
N ALA A 252 4.47 -2.73 -11.70
CA ALA A 252 3.32 -3.12 -10.88
C ALA A 252 1.98 -2.84 -11.57
N THR A 253 1.87 -1.74 -12.34
CA THR A 253 0.67 -1.43 -13.13
C THR A 253 0.48 -2.45 -14.24
N VAL A 254 1.51 -2.77 -15.02
CA VAL A 254 1.44 -3.81 -16.06
C VAL A 254 1.04 -5.16 -15.47
N ARG A 255 1.63 -5.53 -14.30
CA ARG A 255 1.24 -6.75 -13.61
C ARG A 255 -0.24 -6.74 -13.20
N SER A 256 -0.75 -5.63 -12.67
CA SER A 256 -2.17 -5.50 -12.31
C SER A 256 -3.09 -5.68 -13.53
N ILE A 257 -2.70 -5.17 -14.69
CA ILE A 257 -3.40 -5.38 -15.96
C ILE A 257 -3.42 -6.86 -16.33
N LEU A 258 -2.26 -7.53 -16.29
CA LEU A 258 -2.15 -8.96 -16.61
C LEU A 258 -2.92 -9.86 -15.63
N LEU A 259 -3.12 -9.43 -14.38
CA LEU A 259 -3.93 -10.12 -13.39
C LEU A 259 -5.43 -9.96 -13.64
N GLY A 260 -5.86 -9.00 -14.43
CA GLY A 260 -7.25 -8.79 -14.83
C GLY A 260 -7.85 -10.02 -15.49
N LYS A 261 -9.17 -10.26 -15.28
CA LYS A 261 -9.84 -11.50 -15.70
C LYS A 261 -9.91 -11.72 -17.22
N GLU A 262 -9.86 -10.65 -18.01
CA GLU A 262 -10.16 -10.70 -19.44
C GLU A 262 -9.03 -10.12 -20.32
N PHE A 263 -7.86 -9.84 -19.74
CA PHE A 263 -6.76 -9.28 -20.52
C PHE A 263 -6.25 -10.27 -21.56
N LYS A 264 -6.20 -9.82 -22.82
CA LYS A 264 -5.60 -10.55 -23.95
C LYS A 264 -4.59 -9.65 -24.63
N CYS A 265 -3.38 -10.11 -24.77
CA CYS A 265 -2.30 -9.46 -25.50
C CYS A 265 -1.94 -10.29 -26.73
N ASP A 266 -1.50 -9.64 -27.79
CA ASP A 266 -0.92 -10.36 -28.91
C ASP A 266 0.43 -10.99 -28.54
N ALA A 267 0.77 -12.08 -29.23
CA ALA A 267 1.96 -12.86 -28.92
C ALA A 267 3.25 -12.03 -29.02
N ASP A 268 3.35 -11.16 -30.01
CA ASP A 268 4.56 -10.35 -30.24
C ASP A 268 4.78 -9.35 -29.10
N THR A 269 3.71 -8.71 -28.63
CA THR A 269 3.77 -7.77 -27.49
C THR A 269 4.15 -8.52 -26.19
N MET A 270 3.62 -9.73 -25.97
CA MET A 270 3.97 -10.53 -24.80
C MET A 270 5.43 -11.00 -24.84
N ASP A 271 5.92 -11.42 -26.02
CA ASP A 271 7.30 -11.83 -26.21
C ASP A 271 8.28 -10.66 -25.96
N MET A 272 7.94 -9.47 -26.46
CA MET A 272 8.71 -8.25 -26.17
C MET A 272 8.66 -7.89 -24.69
N LEU A 273 7.52 -8.00 -24.02
CA LEU A 273 7.37 -7.73 -22.59
C LEU A 273 8.28 -8.66 -21.77
N ILE A 274 8.23 -9.97 -22.04
CA ILE A 274 9.07 -10.95 -21.35
C ILE A 274 10.56 -10.62 -21.54
N SER A 275 10.97 -10.29 -22.77
CA SER A 275 12.37 -9.93 -23.05
C SER A 275 12.80 -8.71 -22.26
N VAL A 276 12.03 -7.61 -22.36
CA VAL A 276 12.39 -6.33 -21.72
C VAL A 276 12.40 -6.45 -20.19
N VAL A 277 11.44 -7.14 -19.59
CA VAL A 277 11.37 -7.37 -18.14
C VAL A 277 12.54 -8.25 -17.67
N SER A 278 12.91 -9.26 -18.45
CA SER A 278 14.07 -10.10 -18.16
C SER A 278 15.37 -9.31 -18.21
N ASP A 279 15.53 -8.43 -19.20
CA ASP A 279 16.68 -7.54 -19.31
C ASP A 279 16.77 -6.57 -18.12
N THR A 280 15.64 -6.07 -17.60
CA THR A 280 15.58 -5.22 -16.41
C THR A 280 16.17 -5.93 -15.17
N ILE A 281 15.89 -7.22 -15.00
CA ILE A 281 16.43 -8.02 -13.90
C ILE A 281 17.98 -8.13 -14.00
N LEU A 282 18.51 -8.20 -15.21
CA LEU A 282 19.93 -8.40 -15.49
C LEU A 282 20.74 -7.10 -15.45
N ILE A 283 20.14 -5.94 -15.63
CA ILE A 283 20.83 -4.65 -15.60
C ILE A 283 21.30 -4.36 -14.17
N SER A 284 22.62 -4.24 -13.99
CA SER A 284 23.23 -4.04 -12.67
C SER A 284 22.85 -2.72 -11.98
N LYS A 285 22.38 -1.73 -12.76
CA LYS A 285 22.08 -0.37 -12.27
C LYS A 285 20.65 -0.19 -11.76
N GLU A 286 19.76 -1.13 -12.05
CA GLU A 286 18.40 -1.07 -11.52
C GLU A 286 18.38 -1.39 -10.02
N GLY A 287 17.54 -0.65 -9.27
CA GLY A 287 17.33 -0.89 -7.85
C GLY A 287 16.70 -2.26 -7.59
N ILE A 288 17.00 -2.84 -6.43
CA ILE A 288 16.49 -4.17 -6.06
C ILE A 288 14.95 -4.23 -6.09
N SER A 289 14.25 -3.17 -5.67
CA SER A 289 12.79 -3.10 -5.71
C SER A 289 12.26 -3.30 -7.14
N THR A 290 12.81 -2.59 -8.12
CA THR A 290 12.44 -2.70 -9.54
C THR A 290 12.68 -4.11 -10.07
N LYS A 291 13.79 -4.74 -9.69
CA LYS A 291 14.11 -6.13 -10.10
C LYS A 291 13.13 -7.14 -9.50
N LEU A 292 12.73 -6.97 -8.25
CA LEU A 292 11.75 -7.83 -7.60
C LEU A 292 10.35 -7.66 -8.19
N ASP A 293 9.94 -6.45 -8.54
CA ASP A 293 8.68 -6.20 -9.27
C ASP A 293 8.70 -6.82 -10.67
N ALA A 294 9.84 -6.78 -11.35
CA ALA A 294 10.05 -7.46 -12.63
C ALA A 294 9.92 -8.99 -12.48
N ILE A 295 10.51 -9.57 -11.43
CA ILE A 295 10.34 -11.00 -11.11
C ILE A 295 8.88 -11.33 -10.82
N ALA A 296 8.18 -10.52 -10.04
CA ALA A 296 6.75 -10.70 -9.76
C ALA A 296 5.90 -10.69 -11.04
N LEU A 297 6.24 -9.81 -12.00
CA LEU A 297 5.59 -9.78 -13.31
C LEU A 297 5.87 -11.05 -14.12
N LEU A 298 7.12 -11.55 -14.15
CA LEU A 298 7.44 -12.82 -14.82
C LEU A 298 6.73 -14.02 -14.17
N ILE A 299 6.60 -14.03 -12.84
CA ILE A 299 5.80 -15.06 -12.12
C ILE A 299 4.34 -15.00 -12.57
N CYS A 300 3.76 -13.80 -12.68
CA CYS A 300 2.41 -13.61 -13.19
C CYS A 300 2.25 -14.24 -14.58
N ILE A 301 3.19 -14.01 -15.48
CA ILE A 301 3.17 -14.56 -16.85
C ILE A 301 3.26 -16.10 -16.80
N VAL A 302 4.17 -16.66 -16.02
CA VAL A 302 4.29 -18.14 -15.88
C VAL A 302 2.97 -18.78 -15.47
N VAL A 303 2.24 -18.13 -14.55
CA VAL A 303 1.03 -18.69 -13.95
C VAL A 303 -0.21 -18.44 -14.79
N LYS A 304 -0.39 -17.22 -15.29
CA LYS A 304 -1.62 -16.79 -15.99
C LYS A 304 -1.55 -17.00 -17.50
N TYR A 305 -0.36 -17.00 -18.07
CA TYR A 305 -0.11 -17.09 -19.52
C TYR A 305 0.87 -18.22 -19.84
N PRO A 306 0.54 -19.48 -19.51
CA PRO A 306 1.47 -20.61 -19.64
C PRO A 306 1.90 -20.88 -21.08
N GLU A 307 1.09 -20.55 -22.09
CA GLU A 307 1.45 -20.67 -23.50
C GLU A 307 2.56 -19.68 -23.89
N ASP A 308 2.44 -18.43 -23.43
CA ASP A 308 3.44 -17.37 -23.66
C ASP A 308 4.75 -17.69 -22.92
N TYR A 309 4.65 -18.19 -21.69
CA TYR A 309 5.80 -18.71 -20.96
C TYR A 309 6.50 -19.83 -21.72
N MET A 310 5.75 -20.83 -22.19
CA MET A 310 6.34 -21.96 -22.91
C MET A 310 7.02 -21.56 -24.21
N ARG A 311 6.46 -20.58 -24.93
CA ARG A 311 7.06 -20.01 -26.15
C ARG A 311 8.39 -19.30 -25.85
N ASN A 312 8.48 -18.64 -24.68
CA ASN A 312 9.65 -17.85 -24.23
C ASN A 312 10.54 -18.59 -23.21
N LYS A 313 10.38 -19.89 -23.06
CA LYS A 313 11.11 -20.68 -22.05
C LYS A 313 12.62 -20.45 -22.06
N GLY A 314 13.22 -20.25 -23.23
CA GLY A 314 14.65 -19.97 -23.36
C GLY A 314 15.11 -18.68 -22.67
N VAL A 315 14.27 -17.66 -22.58
CA VAL A 315 14.56 -16.41 -21.84
C VAL A 315 14.62 -16.69 -20.34
N TYR A 316 13.66 -17.44 -19.81
CA TYR A 316 13.65 -17.83 -18.40
C TYR A 316 14.82 -18.77 -18.04
N GLU A 317 15.19 -19.67 -18.93
CA GLU A 317 16.36 -20.56 -18.73
C GLU A 317 17.66 -19.77 -18.71
N LYS A 318 17.78 -18.72 -19.54
CA LYS A 318 18.92 -17.79 -19.50
C LYS A 318 19.02 -17.05 -18.15
N LEU A 319 17.90 -16.58 -17.61
CA LEU A 319 17.86 -16.00 -16.26
C LEU A 319 18.35 -17.01 -15.21
N PHE A 320 17.92 -18.26 -15.32
CA PHE A 320 18.35 -19.32 -14.40
C PHE A 320 19.86 -19.59 -14.45
N GLU A 321 20.46 -19.61 -15.63
CA GLU A 321 21.92 -19.79 -15.73
C GLU A 321 22.69 -18.58 -15.19
N GLN A 322 22.20 -17.38 -15.43
CA GLN A 322 22.85 -16.17 -14.95
C GLN A 322 22.76 -16.00 -13.42
N GLN A 323 21.73 -16.54 -12.76
CA GLN A 323 21.68 -16.56 -11.30
C GLN A 323 22.89 -17.23 -10.66
N LYS A 324 23.46 -18.27 -11.31
CA LYS A 324 24.63 -18.99 -10.79
C LYS A 324 25.86 -18.06 -10.68
N THR A 325 25.87 -16.96 -11.40
CA THR A 325 26.95 -15.94 -11.36
C THR A 325 26.76 -14.90 -10.26
N ILE A 326 25.59 -14.88 -9.57
CA ILE A 326 25.34 -13.95 -8.47
C ILE A 326 26.11 -14.46 -7.24
N GLU A 327 27.22 -13.80 -6.93
CA GLU A 327 28.02 -14.12 -5.75
C GLU A 327 27.33 -13.57 -4.49
N VAL A 328 27.13 -14.43 -3.50
CA VAL A 328 26.74 -14.06 -2.15
C VAL A 328 27.99 -14.23 -1.29
N SER A 329 28.61 -13.14 -0.87
CA SER A 329 29.80 -13.21 -0.02
C SER A 329 29.41 -13.45 1.43
N ASP A 330 30.17 -14.30 2.13
CA ASP A 330 29.95 -14.60 3.58
C ASP A 330 30.18 -13.39 4.49
N ASN A 331 30.73 -12.28 3.99
CA ASN A 331 30.98 -11.04 4.74
C ASN A 331 29.79 -10.08 4.63
N SER A 332 28.77 -10.31 5.38
CA SER A 332 27.38 -9.86 5.28
C SER A 332 27.03 -8.43 5.73
N ILE A 333 27.91 -7.43 5.67
CA ILE A 333 27.60 -6.10 6.24
C ILE A 333 27.48 -4.99 5.16
N ILE A 334 27.58 -5.33 3.88
CA ILE A 334 27.52 -4.33 2.81
C ILE A 334 26.16 -4.43 2.08
N SER A 335 25.50 -3.29 1.87
CA SER A 335 24.18 -3.20 1.19
C SER A 335 24.13 -3.95 -0.17
N SER A 336 25.22 -4.02 -0.90
CA SER A 336 25.32 -4.79 -2.15
C SER A 336 25.10 -6.29 -1.98
N ASN A 337 25.37 -6.84 -0.80
CA ASN A 337 25.17 -8.25 -0.51
C ASN A 337 23.67 -8.55 -0.22
N ILE A 338 22.98 -7.62 0.44
CA ILE A 338 21.54 -7.68 0.72
C ILE A 338 20.76 -7.71 -0.58
N ASP A 339 21.10 -6.84 -1.53
CA ASP A 339 20.46 -6.79 -2.84
C ASP A 339 20.69 -8.10 -3.63
N SER A 340 21.90 -8.67 -3.56
CA SER A 340 22.22 -9.95 -4.21
C SER A 340 21.45 -11.11 -3.61
N ILE A 341 21.30 -11.15 -2.29
CA ILE A 341 20.50 -12.19 -1.59
C ILE A 341 19.03 -12.06 -1.96
N SER A 342 18.46 -10.86 -1.91
CA SER A 342 17.06 -10.59 -2.26
C SER A 342 16.78 -11.00 -3.70
N LEU A 343 17.65 -10.63 -4.63
CA LEU A 343 17.53 -11.01 -6.03
C LEU A 343 17.59 -12.52 -6.22
N LYS A 344 18.52 -13.19 -5.55
CA LYS A 344 18.67 -14.65 -5.63
C LYS A 344 17.45 -15.38 -5.11
N ILE A 345 16.89 -14.96 -3.98
CA ILE A 345 15.65 -15.52 -3.42
C ILE A 345 14.47 -15.26 -4.35
N GLY A 346 14.36 -14.04 -4.89
CA GLY A 346 13.32 -13.70 -5.86
C GLY A 346 13.34 -14.62 -7.08
N LEU A 347 14.51 -14.88 -7.63
CA LEU A 347 14.69 -15.83 -8.74
C LEU A 347 14.34 -17.27 -8.34
N GLN A 348 14.61 -17.71 -7.09
CA GLN A 348 14.20 -19.03 -6.62
C GLN A 348 12.67 -19.16 -6.56
N ILE A 349 11.96 -18.10 -6.16
CA ILE A 349 10.49 -18.10 -6.17
C ILE A 349 9.96 -18.21 -7.62
N LEU A 350 10.57 -17.47 -8.57
CA LEU A 350 10.24 -17.62 -10.00
C LEU A 350 10.45 -19.06 -10.49
N TYR A 351 11.55 -19.69 -10.10
CA TYR A 351 11.83 -21.08 -10.52
C TYR A 351 10.87 -22.07 -9.88
N THR A 352 10.43 -21.81 -8.66
CA THR A 352 9.35 -22.58 -8.03
C THR A 352 8.06 -22.47 -8.86
N ALA A 353 7.73 -21.28 -9.33
CA ALA A 353 6.58 -21.06 -10.22
C ALA A 353 6.74 -21.82 -11.55
N MET A 354 7.96 -21.95 -12.07
CA MET A 354 8.29 -22.73 -13.27
C MET A 354 8.31 -24.25 -13.02
N GLY A 355 8.01 -24.72 -11.81
CA GLY A 355 8.02 -26.13 -11.44
C GLY A 355 9.42 -26.73 -11.25
N LYS A 356 10.46 -25.91 -11.06
CA LYS A 356 11.81 -26.41 -10.76
C LYS A 356 11.97 -26.71 -9.27
N ASP A 357 12.70 -27.76 -8.94
CA ASP A 357 13.05 -28.08 -7.55
C ASP A 357 14.28 -27.29 -7.13
N VAL A 358 14.02 -26.16 -6.49
CA VAL A 358 15.04 -25.22 -5.96
C VAL A 358 15.00 -25.14 -4.44
N TYR A 359 14.45 -26.17 -3.81
CA TYR A 359 14.21 -26.23 -2.38
C TYR A 359 15.48 -26.06 -1.54
N ALA A 360 16.58 -26.71 -1.93
CA ALA A 360 17.83 -26.64 -1.20
C ALA A 360 18.38 -25.20 -1.15
N GLU A 361 18.33 -24.51 -2.29
CA GLU A 361 18.80 -23.14 -2.42
C GLU A 361 17.95 -22.14 -1.61
N ILE A 362 16.61 -22.34 -1.58
CA ILE A 362 15.74 -21.52 -0.73
C ILE A 362 16.10 -21.71 0.74
N LEU A 363 16.32 -22.97 1.17
CA LEU A 363 16.73 -23.29 2.54
C LEU A 363 18.03 -22.60 2.95
N GLU A 364 19.02 -22.59 2.08
CA GLU A 364 20.32 -21.96 2.35
C GLU A 364 20.22 -20.43 2.47
N LEU A 365 19.29 -19.79 1.76
CA LEU A 365 19.16 -18.35 1.71
C LEU A 365 18.21 -17.78 2.79
N MET A 366 17.23 -18.53 3.27
CA MET A 366 16.25 -18.04 4.25
C MET A 366 16.86 -17.50 5.55
N PRO A 367 17.94 -18.05 6.14
CA PRO A 367 18.57 -17.48 7.32
C PRO A 367 19.09 -16.05 7.13
N TYR A 368 19.50 -15.70 5.91
CA TYR A 368 20.02 -14.36 5.61
C TYR A 368 18.91 -13.29 5.57
N ILE A 369 17.66 -13.67 5.32
CA ILE A 369 16.52 -12.75 5.34
C ILE A 369 16.27 -12.23 6.75
N GLN A 370 16.51 -13.02 7.78
CA GLN A 370 16.24 -12.66 9.17
C GLN A 370 17.16 -11.59 9.73
N GLY A 371 18.30 -11.36 9.09
CA GLY A 371 19.32 -10.39 9.54
C GLY A 371 19.07 -8.95 9.08
N ASP A 372 18.22 -8.74 8.05
CA ASP A 372 17.97 -7.42 7.48
C ASP A 372 16.48 -7.18 7.20
N VAL A 373 15.97 -6.07 7.74
CA VAL A 373 14.55 -5.70 7.64
C VAL A 373 14.11 -5.44 6.21
N ALA A 374 14.92 -4.72 5.44
CA ALA A 374 14.58 -4.36 4.06
C ALA A 374 14.49 -5.61 3.18
N THR A 375 15.45 -6.53 3.32
CA THR A 375 15.45 -7.83 2.65
C THR A 375 14.24 -8.67 3.04
N THR A 376 13.92 -8.72 4.34
CA THR A 376 12.74 -9.45 4.84
C THR A 376 11.47 -8.90 4.22
N ILE A 377 11.27 -7.58 4.21
CA ILE A 377 10.11 -6.94 3.62
C ILE A 377 10.01 -7.26 2.12
N ALA A 378 11.09 -7.08 1.36
CA ALA A 378 11.11 -7.28 -0.08
C ALA A 378 10.77 -8.74 -0.47
N VAL A 379 11.39 -9.70 0.21
CA VAL A 379 11.15 -11.13 -0.05
C VAL A 379 9.76 -11.57 0.39
N THR A 380 9.28 -11.12 1.53
CA THR A 380 7.93 -11.46 2.02
C THR A 380 6.86 -10.87 1.11
N HIS A 381 7.04 -9.67 0.57
CA HIS A 381 6.15 -9.13 -0.46
C HIS A 381 6.09 -10.05 -1.68
N LEU A 382 7.23 -10.49 -2.19
CA LEU A 382 7.26 -11.37 -3.35
C LEU A 382 6.57 -12.72 -3.08
N ILE A 383 6.72 -13.27 -1.87
CA ILE A 383 5.99 -14.48 -1.45
C ILE A 383 4.47 -14.24 -1.47
N VAL A 384 4.01 -13.11 -0.93
CA VAL A 384 2.58 -12.74 -0.99
C VAL A 384 2.11 -12.63 -2.43
N GLU A 385 2.86 -11.92 -3.28
CA GLU A 385 2.53 -11.74 -4.69
C GLU A 385 2.40 -13.09 -5.41
N TYR A 386 3.30 -14.02 -5.15
CA TYR A 386 3.23 -15.37 -5.70
C TYR A 386 1.97 -16.11 -5.25
N LEU A 387 1.66 -16.10 -3.95
CA LEU A 387 0.52 -16.81 -3.40
C LEU A 387 -0.84 -16.19 -3.79
N GLU A 388 -0.90 -14.88 -4.01
CA GLU A 388 -2.15 -14.18 -4.33
C GLU A 388 -2.52 -14.16 -5.82
N ILE A 389 -1.63 -14.59 -6.72
CA ILE A 389 -1.91 -14.65 -8.17
C ILE A 389 -3.10 -15.56 -8.47
N SER A 390 -3.24 -16.69 -7.77
CA SER A 390 -4.33 -17.62 -7.95
C SER A 390 -4.60 -18.40 -6.66
N ASP A 391 -5.87 -18.67 -6.41
CA ASP A 391 -6.28 -19.47 -5.23
C ASP A 391 -5.75 -20.91 -5.24
N ASN A 392 -5.32 -21.41 -6.39
CA ASN A 392 -4.77 -22.75 -6.55
C ASN A 392 -3.24 -22.82 -6.39
N ILE A 393 -2.58 -21.69 -6.18
CA ILE A 393 -1.13 -21.66 -6.02
C ILE A 393 -0.76 -21.97 -4.58
N MET A 394 0.08 -22.99 -4.44
CA MET A 394 0.74 -23.34 -3.18
C MET A 394 2.21 -23.61 -3.46
N PHE A 395 3.05 -23.41 -2.47
CA PHE A 395 4.42 -23.92 -2.55
C PHE A 395 4.44 -25.44 -2.42
N PRO A 396 5.45 -26.13 -2.99
CA PRO A 396 5.71 -27.52 -2.64
C PRO A 396 5.79 -27.68 -1.11
N SER A 397 5.21 -28.77 -0.57
CA SER A 397 5.02 -28.96 0.89
C SER A 397 6.28 -28.68 1.72
N LYS A 398 7.46 -29.03 1.21
CA LYS A 398 8.74 -28.75 1.90
C LYS A 398 9.09 -27.27 1.96
N VAL A 399 8.87 -26.54 0.87
CA VAL A 399 9.10 -25.09 0.80
C VAL A 399 8.07 -24.38 1.67
N GLU A 400 6.81 -24.80 1.60
CA GLU A 400 5.72 -24.25 2.41
C GLU A 400 5.99 -24.39 3.92
N ALA A 401 6.49 -25.55 4.36
CA ALA A 401 6.83 -25.78 5.77
C ALA A 401 7.90 -24.80 6.27
N ILE A 402 8.90 -24.49 5.44
CA ILE A 402 9.95 -23.53 5.81
C ILE A 402 9.41 -22.12 5.85
N ILE A 403 8.63 -21.72 4.84
CA ILE A 403 8.01 -20.41 4.80
C ILE A 403 7.11 -20.25 6.02
N LEU A 404 6.30 -21.26 6.37
CA LEU A 404 5.44 -21.21 7.54
C LEU A 404 6.24 -21.06 8.84
N GLN A 405 7.36 -21.77 9.00
CA GLN A 405 8.23 -21.62 10.15
C GLN A 405 8.76 -20.18 10.28
N ASN A 406 9.16 -19.58 9.17
CA ASN A 406 9.61 -18.17 9.16
C ASN A 406 8.45 -17.20 9.43
N VAL A 407 7.28 -17.44 8.84
CA VAL A 407 6.07 -16.65 9.08
C VAL A 407 5.73 -16.60 10.57
N LEU A 408 5.79 -17.74 11.27
CA LEU A 408 5.55 -17.80 12.72
C LEU A 408 6.52 -16.91 13.52
N GLN A 409 7.76 -16.78 13.08
CA GLN A 409 8.73 -15.86 13.68
C GLN A 409 8.42 -14.40 13.31
N TRP A 410 8.10 -14.13 12.05
CA TRP A 410 7.78 -12.80 11.55
C TRP A 410 6.50 -12.20 12.15
N LEU A 411 5.54 -13.03 12.56
CA LEU A 411 4.36 -12.57 13.30
C LEU A 411 4.70 -11.91 14.65
N HIS A 412 5.88 -12.19 15.18
CA HIS A 412 6.39 -11.59 16.42
C HIS A 412 7.48 -10.54 16.19
N SER A 413 7.72 -10.12 14.94
CA SER A 413 8.68 -9.08 14.59
C SER A 413 8.34 -7.76 15.31
N GLU A 414 9.33 -7.00 15.69
CA GLU A 414 9.17 -5.63 16.18
C GLU A 414 8.66 -4.66 15.09
N TYR A 415 8.84 -5.01 13.81
CA TYR A 415 8.43 -4.19 12.67
C TYR A 415 6.99 -4.50 12.25
N ALA A 416 6.14 -3.47 12.29
CA ALA A 416 4.71 -3.57 11.95
C ALA A 416 4.46 -4.08 10.53
N ASP A 417 5.25 -3.62 9.56
CA ASP A 417 5.14 -4.04 8.15
C ASP A 417 5.42 -5.54 7.99
N ILE A 418 6.44 -6.06 8.69
CA ILE A 418 6.75 -7.49 8.64
C ILE A 418 5.62 -8.31 9.24
N ARG A 419 5.06 -7.92 10.40
CA ARG A 419 3.91 -8.61 10.99
C ARG A 419 2.69 -8.58 10.09
N TRP A 420 2.43 -7.46 9.44
CA TRP A 420 1.29 -7.31 8.51
C TRP A 420 1.44 -8.24 7.30
N ILE A 421 2.61 -8.26 6.66
CA ILE A 421 2.89 -9.14 5.52
C ILE A 421 2.87 -10.60 5.96
N ALA A 422 3.47 -10.94 7.10
CA ALA A 422 3.44 -12.30 7.67
C ALA A 422 2.00 -12.77 7.90
N THR A 423 1.12 -11.87 8.39
CA THR A 423 -0.30 -12.19 8.54
C THR A 423 -0.96 -12.47 7.19
N ARG A 424 -0.66 -11.69 6.13
CA ARG A 424 -1.17 -11.97 4.77
C ARG A 424 -0.74 -13.35 4.28
N ILE A 425 0.54 -13.70 4.45
CA ILE A 425 1.05 -15.04 4.08
C ILE A 425 0.31 -16.12 4.87
N LEU A 426 0.14 -15.94 6.18
CA LEU A 426 -0.59 -16.90 7.02
C LEU A 426 -2.03 -17.13 6.55
N LEU A 427 -2.72 -16.04 6.17
CA LEU A 427 -4.09 -16.12 5.65
C LEU A 427 -4.15 -16.91 4.34
N THR A 428 -3.20 -16.71 3.42
CA THR A 428 -3.13 -17.47 2.17
C THR A 428 -2.76 -18.94 2.41
N MET A 429 -1.93 -19.24 3.41
CA MET A 429 -1.58 -20.61 3.78
C MET A 429 -2.75 -21.41 4.37
N SER A 430 -3.85 -20.77 4.74
CA SER A 430 -5.11 -21.44 5.10
C SER A 430 -5.74 -22.23 3.96
N ARG A 431 -5.23 -22.13 2.74
CA ARG A 431 -5.67 -22.96 1.61
C ARG A 431 -5.26 -24.42 1.74
N ASN A 432 -4.17 -24.68 2.47
CA ASN A 432 -3.70 -26.05 2.74
C ASN A 432 -4.35 -26.58 4.02
N PRO A 433 -5.15 -27.68 3.94
CA PRO A 433 -5.81 -28.27 5.11
C PRO A 433 -4.85 -28.67 6.26
N GLU A 434 -3.61 -29.02 5.93
CA GLU A 434 -2.60 -29.38 6.95
C GLU A 434 -2.26 -28.19 7.88
N ASN A 435 -2.50 -26.96 7.43
CA ASN A 435 -2.21 -25.74 8.18
C ASN A 435 -3.37 -25.24 9.04
N TYR A 436 -4.60 -25.80 8.94
CA TYR A 436 -5.78 -25.27 9.62
C TYR A 436 -5.60 -25.09 11.14
N GLY A 437 -5.01 -26.08 11.80
CA GLY A 437 -4.76 -26.01 13.24
C GLY A 437 -3.84 -24.84 13.61
N ILE A 438 -2.74 -24.67 12.89
CA ILE A 438 -1.77 -23.61 13.13
C ILE A 438 -2.40 -22.25 12.82
N VAL A 439 -3.10 -22.11 11.68
CA VAL A 439 -3.75 -20.86 11.28
C VAL A 439 -4.77 -20.42 12.32
N ASN A 440 -5.70 -21.30 12.74
CA ASN A 440 -6.71 -20.97 13.75
C ASN A 440 -6.07 -20.51 15.07
N HIS A 441 -5.04 -21.19 15.53
CA HIS A 441 -4.33 -20.83 16.75
C HIS A 441 -3.66 -19.45 16.63
N GLN A 442 -2.99 -19.17 15.52
CA GLN A 442 -2.31 -17.89 15.31
C GLN A 442 -3.31 -16.73 15.11
N LEU A 443 -4.45 -16.95 14.46
CA LEU A 443 -5.48 -15.92 14.33
C LEU A 443 -6.01 -15.43 15.69
N VAL A 444 -6.23 -16.35 16.63
CA VAL A 444 -6.62 -16.00 18.00
C VAL A 444 -5.55 -15.13 18.67
N ASN A 445 -4.28 -15.57 18.58
CA ASN A 445 -3.17 -14.80 19.17
C ASN A 445 -3.02 -13.40 18.54
N LEU A 446 -3.18 -13.28 17.22
CA LEU A 446 -3.07 -12.02 16.51
C LEU A 446 -4.19 -11.05 16.85
N ILE A 447 -5.42 -11.55 17.03
CA ILE A 447 -6.54 -10.71 17.50
C ILE A 447 -6.32 -10.18 18.89
N ASP A 448 -5.67 -10.95 19.76
CA ASP A 448 -5.33 -10.52 21.12
C ASP A 448 -4.10 -9.58 21.18
N SER A 449 -3.30 -9.47 20.10
CA SER A 449 -2.08 -8.65 20.04
C SER A 449 -2.30 -7.13 20.07
N ASN A 450 -3.54 -6.67 20.00
CA ASN A 450 -3.94 -5.26 19.95
C ASN A 450 -3.48 -4.45 18.72
N SER A 451 -2.99 -5.07 17.67
CA SER A 451 -2.66 -4.37 16.41
C SER A 451 -3.91 -4.09 15.59
N VAL A 452 -4.30 -2.82 15.47
CA VAL A 452 -5.46 -2.36 14.67
C VAL A 452 -5.35 -2.82 13.21
N TYR A 453 -4.17 -2.68 12.62
CA TYR A 453 -3.94 -3.06 11.21
C TYR A 453 -4.11 -4.56 10.98
N ILE A 454 -3.61 -5.38 11.88
CA ILE A 454 -3.73 -6.85 11.80
C ILE A 454 -5.18 -7.28 12.03
N LYS A 455 -5.87 -6.70 13.01
CA LYS A 455 -7.30 -6.98 13.26
C LYS A 455 -8.15 -6.67 12.04
N ASN A 456 -7.95 -5.50 11.44
CA ASN A 456 -8.67 -5.10 10.22
C ASN A 456 -8.34 -6.02 9.04
N LEU A 457 -7.08 -6.43 8.89
CA LEU A 457 -6.68 -7.36 7.84
C LEU A 457 -7.39 -8.72 8.00
N ILE A 458 -7.37 -9.29 9.21
CA ILE A 458 -8.03 -10.56 9.50
C ILE A 458 -9.54 -10.44 9.25
N MET A 459 -10.19 -9.38 9.76
CA MET A 459 -11.62 -9.18 9.58
C MET A 459 -12.02 -9.09 8.10
N ARG A 460 -11.31 -8.32 7.29
CA ARG A 460 -11.60 -8.19 5.85
C ARG A 460 -11.44 -9.49 5.06
N HIS A 461 -10.69 -10.46 5.59
CA HIS A 461 -10.43 -11.74 4.93
C HIS A 461 -11.14 -12.92 5.60
N ILE A 462 -11.87 -12.72 6.70
CA ILE A 462 -12.41 -13.80 7.52
C ILE A 462 -13.31 -14.77 6.76
N HIS A 463 -13.99 -14.30 5.71
CA HIS A 463 -14.82 -15.16 4.82
C HIS A 463 -14.01 -16.03 3.88
N LYS A 464 -12.78 -15.59 3.56
CA LYS A 464 -11.90 -16.25 2.58
C LYS A 464 -10.92 -17.20 3.26
N ILE A 465 -10.94 -17.29 4.60
CA ILE A 465 -10.04 -18.16 5.35
C ILE A 465 -10.63 -19.57 5.33
N ASN A 466 -10.00 -20.47 4.59
CA ASN A 466 -10.40 -21.86 4.55
C ASN A 466 -10.11 -22.53 5.91
N GLY A 467 -10.98 -23.45 6.33
CA GLY A 467 -10.78 -24.22 7.55
C GLY A 467 -10.80 -23.44 8.85
N ILE A 468 -11.28 -22.19 8.84
CA ILE A 468 -11.52 -21.45 10.10
C ILE A 468 -12.62 -22.15 10.89
N SER A 469 -12.35 -22.50 12.15
CA SER A 469 -13.36 -23.11 12.99
C SER A 469 -14.45 -22.11 13.37
N LYS A 470 -15.66 -22.60 13.60
CA LYS A 470 -16.78 -21.78 14.04
C LYS A 470 -16.42 -21.02 15.33
N GLU A 471 -15.79 -21.70 16.27
CA GLU A 471 -15.39 -21.15 17.56
C GLU A 471 -14.35 -20.03 17.37
N THR A 472 -13.37 -20.22 16.48
CA THR A 472 -12.36 -19.20 16.15
C THR A 472 -13.01 -17.99 15.52
N LYS A 473 -13.94 -18.19 14.57
CA LYS A 473 -14.65 -17.10 13.89
C LYS A 473 -15.50 -16.28 14.88
N GLU A 474 -16.29 -16.93 15.72
CA GLU A 474 -17.11 -16.28 16.75
C GLU A 474 -16.26 -15.52 17.76
N TYR A 475 -15.11 -16.09 18.17
CA TYR A 475 -14.17 -15.43 19.06
C TYR A 475 -13.62 -14.12 18.44
N ILE A 476 -13.14 -14.18 17.19
CA ILE A 476 -12.60 -13.03 16.46
C ILE A 476 -13.64 -11.91 16.38
N ILE A 477 -14.85 -12.24 15.92
CA ILE A 477 -15.96 -11.27 15.78
C ILE A 477 -16.29 -10.66 17.14
N SER A 478 -16.46 -11.47 18.18
CA SER A 478 -16.78 -10.97 19.53
C SER A 478 -15.70 -10.04 20.10
N LYS A 479 -14.43 -10.29 19.81
CA LYS A 479 -13.32 -9.43 20.24
C LYS A 479 -13.30 -8.12 19.46
N CYS A 480 -13.45 -8.16 18.12
CA CYS A 480 -13.42 -6.98 17.28
C CYS A 480 -14.62 -6.06 17.52
N ASN A 481 -15.81 -6.60 17.80
CA ASN A 481 -17.01 -5.81 18.15
C ASN A 481 -16.84 -5.01 19.45
N LYS A 482 -16.01 -5.48 20.36
CA LYS A 482 -15.72 -4.83 21.66
C LYS A 482 -14.39 -4.07 21.67
N ASP A 483 -13.72 -3.94 20.52
CA ASP A 483 -12.43 -3.28 20.44
C ASP A 483 -12.54 -1.80 20.83
N ALA A 484 -11.52 -1.27 21.47
CA ALA A 484 -11.46 0.15 21.81
C ALA A 484 -11.37 1.05 20.58
N ASN A 485 -10.80 0.55 19.47
CA ASN A 485 -10.62 1.31 18.25
C ASN A 485 -11.92 1.31 17.40
N TYR A 486 -12.33 2.50 16.98
CA TYR A 486 -13.55 2.69 16.17
C TYR A 486 -13.48 1.95 14.83
N VAL A 487 -12.35 2.01 14.13
CA VAL A 487 -12.20 1.40 12.79
C VAL A 487 -12.30 -0.12 12.86
N VAL A 488 -11.75 -0.75 13.90
CA VAL A 488 -11.90 -2.20 14.11
C VAL A 488 -13.37 -2.59 14.28
N ARG A 489 -14.12 -1.83 15.12
CA ARG A 489 -15.57 -2.08 15.30
C ARG A 489 -16.37 -1.84 14.03
N MET A 490 -16.04 -0.77 13.27
CA MET A 490 -16.68 -0.45 11.99
C MET A 490 -16.49 -1.57 10.97
N VAL A 491 -15.27 -2.02 10.75
CA VAL A 491 -14.94 -3.12 9.82
C VAL A 491 -15.65 -4.41 10.26
N CYS A 492 -15.70 -4.68 11.58
CA CYS A 492 -16.40 -5.85 12.09
C CYS A 492 -17.90 -5.81 11.78
N ASN A 493 -18.54 -4.66 11.98
CA ASN A 493 -19.97 -4.48 11.69
C ASN A 493 -20.29 -4.58 10.19
N GLU A 494 -19.39 -4.10 9.30
CA GLU A 494 -19.53 -4.25 7.85
C GLU A 494 -19.48 -5.73 7.46
N VAL A 495 -18.49 -6.44 7.96
CA VAL A 495 -18.29 -7.87 7.67
C VAL A 495 -19.42 -8.74 8.24
N GLU A 496 -19.94 -8.42 9.43
CA GLU A 496 -21.08 -9.17 9.99
C GLU A 496 -22.34 -9.02 9.13
N LYS A 497 -22.61 -7.85 8.55
CA LYS A 497 -23.75 -7.66 7.63
C LYS A 497 -23.62 -8.56 6.41
N ASP A 498 -22.44 -8.60 5.79
CA ASP A 498 -22.18 -9.44 4.63
C ASP A 498 -22.38 -10.94 4.95
N ILE A 499 -22.06 -11.39 6.19
CA ILE A 499 -22.25 -12.79 6.66
C ILE A 499 -23.74 -13.16 6.78
N TYR A 500 -24.60 -12.22 7.16
CA TYR A 500 -26.02 -12.50 7.39
C TYR A 500 -26.90 -12.24 6.17
N GLU A 501 -26.34 -11.65 5.11
CA GLU A 501 -27.01 -11.43 3.82
C GLU A 501 -26.73 -12.54 2.80
N GLU A 502 -25.71 -13.40 3.01
CA GLU A 502 -25.45 -14.66 2.29
C GLU A 502 -26.22 -15.85 2.93
#